data_331ce6e88f95cbdf974430f498ce715c
#
_entry.id   331ce6e88f95cbdf974430f498ce715c
#
_cell.length_a   1.000
_cell.length_b   1.000
_cell.length_c   1.000
_cell.angle_alpha   90.00
_cell.angle_beta   90.00
_cell.angle_gamma   90.00
#
_symmetry.space_group_name_H-M   'P 1'
#
loop_
_entity.id
_entity.type
_entity.pdbx_description
1 polymer ?
#
loop_
_entity_poly.entity_id
_entity_poly.type
_entity_poly.pdbx_seq_one_letter_code
_entity_poly.pdbx_strand_id
1 'polypeptide(L)'
;VIRFDNVSKVYPKQTRPALRDVSLEVEKGEFVFLVGSSGSGKSTFLRLVLREERTSQGQVHVLGKDLARLSNWKVPQMRRQLGTVFQDFRLLPNKTVAENVAFAQEVIGKSRGEIRKSVPQVLDLVGLGGKEDRMPGELSGGEQQRVAIARAFVNRPKLLIADEPTGNLDPQTSVGIMKLLDRINRTGTTVLMATHDQNIVDQMRKRVIELEKGRLVRDQARGVYGYQH
;
A
#
# COMPACT_ATOMS: atom_id res chain seq x y z
N VAL A 1 -14.37 0.13 0.87
CA VAL A 1 -13.24 0.44 -0.05
C VAL A 1 -12.70 -0.83 -0.70
N ILE A 2 -12.53 -1.88 0.08
CA ILE A 2 -12.12 -3.22 -0.39
C ILE A 2 -13.15 -4.22 0.09
N ARG A 3 -13.64 -5.10 -0.79
CA ARG A 3 -14.51 -6.22 -0.42
C ARG A 3 -14.09 -7.47 -1.16
N PHE A 4 -13.88 -8.55 -0.40
CA PHE A 4 -13.64 -9.89 -0.90
C PHE A 4 -14.85 -10.76 -0.56
N ASP A 5 -15.44 -11.39 -1.57
CA ASP A 5 -16.58 -12.30 -1.42
C ASP A 5 -16.17 -13.70 -1.87
N ASN A 6 -15.89 -14.60 -0.92
CA ASN A 6 -15.53 -16.01 -1.17
C ASN A 6 -14.41 -16.16 -2.22
N VAL A 7 -13.34 -15.39 -2.05
CA VAL A 7 -12.26 -15.30 -3.05
C VAL A 7 -11.29 -16.45 -2.89
N SER A 8 -11.03 -17.14 -3.99
CA SER A 8 -9.97 -18.13 -4.11
C SER A 8 -9.09 -17.81 -5.31
N LYS A 9 -7.79 -18.08 -5.18
CA LYS A 9 -6.82 -17.91 -6.25
C LYS A 9 -5.90 -19.10 -6.31
N VAL A 10 -5.89 -19.77 -7.45
CA VAL A 10 -4.98 -20.88 -7.77
C VAL A 10 -4.14 -20.45 -8.97
N TYR A 11 -2.82 -20.43 -8.81
CA TYR A 11 -1.93 -20.13 -9.91
C TYR A 11 -1.75 -21.33 -10.84
N PRO A 12 -1.54 -21.11 -12.14
CA PRO A 12 -1.22 -22.20 -13.06
C PRO A 12 -0.03 -23.02 -12.55
N LYS A 13 -0.09 -24.33 -12.71
CA LYS A 13 0.94 -25.29 -12.27
C LYS A 13 1.09 -25.44 -10.75
N GLN A 14 0.24 -24.83 -9.96
CA GLN A 14 0.20 -25.02 -8.50
C GLN A 14 -1.06 -25.82 -8.12
N THR A 15 -0.90 -26.74 -7.16
CA THR A 15 -2.01 -27.56 -6.64
C THR A 15 -2.68 -26.93 -5.45
N ARG A 16 -1.94 -26.12 -4.68
CA ARG A 16 -2.49 -25.44 -3.50
C ARG A 16 -2.96 -24.03 -3.86
N PRO A 17 -4.16 -23.64 -3.42
CA PRO A 17 -4.61 -22.26 -3.58
C PRO A 17 -3.69 -21.29 -2.83
N ALA A 18 -3.35 -20.17 -3.48
CA ALA A 18 -2.66 -19.06 -2.81
C ALA A 18 -3.60 -18.33 -1.84
N LEU A 19 -4.89 -18.23 -2.20
CA LEU A 19 -5.97 -17.80 -1.31
C LEU A 19 -7.12 -18.78 -1.45
N ARG A 20 -7.84 -19.00 -0.33
CA ARG A 20 -8.95 -19.96 -0.26
C ARG A 20 -10.10 -19.41 0.56
N ASP A 21 -11.25 -19.23 -0.08
CA ASP A 21 -12.51 -18.77 0.51
C ASP A 21 -12.37 -17.56 1.42
N VAL A 22 -11.65 -16.55 0.96
CA VAL A 22 -11.41 -15.32 1.74
C VAL A 22 -12.57 -14.38 1.55
N SER A 23 -13.21 -14.00 2.66
CA SER A 23 -14.27 -12.99 2.71
C SER A 23 -13.95 -11.95 3.77
N LEU A 24 -13.90 -10.68 3.37
CA LEU A 24 -13.67 -9.57 4.28
C LEU A 24 -14.06 -8.25 3.62
N GLU A 25 -14.20 -7.23 4.43
CA GLU A 25 -14.47 -5.87 3.95
C GLU A 25 -13.61 -4.87 4.71
N VAL A 26 -12.99 -3.95 3.98
CA VAL A 26 -12.25 -2.81 4.55
C VAL A 26 -13.04 -1.55 4.29
N GLU A 27 -13.39 -0.85 5.37
CA GLU A 27 -14.16 0.39 5.31
C GLU A 27 -13.30 1.60 4.99
N LYS A 28 -13.93 2.63 4.46
CA LYS A 28 -13.28 3.90 4.20
C LYS A 28 -12.70 4.50 5.48
N GLY A 29 -11.43 4.93 5.41
CA GLY A 29 -10.75 5.58 6.52
C GLY A 29 -10.08 4.63 7.50
N GLU A 30 -10.20 3.32 7.32
CA GLU A 30 -9.51 2.36 8.18
C GLU A 30 -8.01 2.33 7.92
N PHE A 31 -7.25 1.97 8.96
CA PHE A 31 -5.86 1.53 8.86
C PHE A 31 -5.82 0.04 9.19
N VAL A 32 -5.44 -0.78 8.23
CA VAL A 32 -5.50 -2.24 8.35
C VAL A 32 -4.13 -2.84 8.12
N PHE A 33 -3.68 -3.67 9.06
CA PHE A 33 -2.51 -4.53 8.88
C PHE A 33 -2.94 -5.88 8.30
N LEU A 34 -2.27 -6.28 7.24
CA LEU A 34 -2.37 -7.60 6.64
C LEU A 34 -1.12 -8.38 7.06
N VAL A 35 -1.30 -9.36 7.93
CA VAL A 35 -0.19 -10.11 8.53
C VAL A 35 -0.24 -11.59 8.17
N GLY A 36 0.87 -12.27 8.38
CA GLY A 36 1.02 -13.69 8.12
C GLY A 36 2.47 -14.02 7.77
N SER A 37 2.82 -15.28 7.88
CA SER A 37 4.14 -15.78 7.52
C SER A 37 4.37 -15.73 6.01
N SER A 38 5.61 -15.93 5.57
CA SER A 38 5.93 -16.07 4.15
C SER A 38 5.09 -17.19 3.53
N GLY A 39 4.52 -16.93 2.36
CA GLY A 39 3.64 -17.90 1.68
C GLY A 39 2.22 -17.98 2.24
N SER A 40 1.81 -17.07 3.13
CA SER A 40 0.46 -17.04 3.70
C SER A 40 -0.63 -16.53 2.76
N GLY A 41 -0.26 -15.86 1.65
CA GLY A 41 -1.19 -15.29 0.68
C GLY A 41 -1.22 -13.77 0.63
N LYS A 42 -0.42 -13.07 1.42
CA LYS A 42 -0.42 -11.59 1.46
C LYS A 42 -0.13 -10.97 0.10
N SER A 43 0.91 -11.43 -0.59
CA SER A 43 1.27 -10.91 -1.91
C SER A 43 0.16 -11.12 -2.93
N THR A 44 -0.48 -12.28 -2.92
CA THR A 44 -1.62 -12.58 -3.79
C THR A 44 -2.80 -11.67 -3.47
N PHE A 45 -3.09 -11.46 -2.18
CA PHE A 45 -4.14 -10.54 -1.75
C PHE A 45 -3.92 -9.13 -2.35
N LEU A 46 -2.71 -8.59 -2.23
CA LEU A 46 -2.39 -7.27 -2.76
C LEU A 46 -2.47 -7.22 -4.29
N ARG A 47 -2.01 -8.26 -4.98
CA ARG A 47 -2.11 -8.34 -6.45
C ARG A 47 -3.55 -8.37 -6.93
N LEU A 48 -4.45 -9.02 -6.21
CA LEU A 48 -5.86 -9.02 -6.54
C LEU A 48 -6.48 -7.62 -6.36
N VAL A 49 -6.13 -6.92 -5.29
CA VAL A 49 -6.60 -5.54 -5.05
C VAL A 49 -6.12 -4.60 -6.15
N LEU A 50 -4.88 -4.76 -6.62
CA LEU A 50 -4.29 -3.96 -7.70
C LEU A 50 -4.72 -4.41 -9.10
N ARG A 51 -5.47 -5.49 -9.19
CA ARG A 51 -5.88 -6.11 -10.46
C ARG A 51 -4.65 -6.51 -11.32
N GLU A 52 -3.54 -6.86 -10.67
CA GLU A 52 -2.39 -7.51 -11.31
C GLU A 52 -2.67 -8.99 -11.56
N GLU A 53 -3.59 -9.57 -10.77
CA GLU A 53 -4.09 -10.92 -10.89
C GLU A 53 -5.62 -10.92 -10.87
N ARG A 54 -6.23 -11.94 -11.48
CA ARG A 54 -7.67 -12.20 -11.43
C ARG A 54 -7.97 -13.33 -10.46
N THR A 55 -9.14 -13.31 -9.84
CA THR A 55 -9.61 -14.41 -8.99
C THR A 55 -9.85 -15.67 -9.81
N SER A 56 -9.65 -16.83 -9.17
CA SER A 56 -10.12 -18.12 -9.72
C SER A 56 -11.58 -18.36 -9.38
N GLN A 57 -12.01 -17.94 -8.19
CA GLN A 57 -13.41 -17.97 -7.72
C GLN A 57 -13.67 -16.74 -6.85
N GLY A 58 -14.93 -16.37 -6.73
CA GLY A 58 -15.35 -15.25 -5.92
C GLY A 58 -15.17 -13.90 -6.61
N GLN A 59 -15.40 -12.85 -5.86
CA GLN A 59 -15.41 -11.47 -6.39
C GLN A 59 -14.58 -10.54 -5.50
N VAL A 60 -13.83 -9.66 -6.14
CA VAL A 60 -13.10 -8.56 -5.47
C VAL A 60 -13.69 -7.25 -5.94
N HIS A 61 -14.09 -6.41 -4.99
CA HIS A 61 -14.52 -5.04 -5.24
C HIS A 61 -13.50 -4.08 -4.63
N VAL A 62 -13.10 -3.08 -5.40
CA VAL A 62 -12.22 -2.01 -4.94
C VAL A 62 -12.84 -0.67 -5.33
N LEU A 63 -13.02 0.21 -4.36
CA LEU A 63 -13.65 1.52 -4.55
C LEU A 63 -15.01 1.42 -5.26
N GLY A 64 -15.80 0.41 -4.89
CA GLY A 64 -17.12 0.17 -5.44
C GLY A 64 -17.17 -0.50 -6.80
N LYS A 65 -16.03 -0.90 -7.37
CA LYS A 65 -15.97 -1.54 -8.69
C LYS A 65 -15.66 -3.02 -8.59
N ASP A 66 -16.44 -3.85 -9.26
CA ASP A 66 -16.15 -5.27 -9.43
C ASP A 66 -14.98 -5.42 -10.41
N LEU A 67 -13.83 -5.89 -9.90
CA LEU A 67 -12.60 -5.97 -10.70
C LEU A 67 -12.68 -7.00 -11.83
N ALA A 68 -13.54 -8.03 -11.71
CA ALA A 68 -13.73 -9.01 -12.76
C ALA A 68 -14.41 -8.40 -13.99
N ARG A 69 -15.30 -7.44 -13.78
CA ARG A 69 -16.05 -6.74 -14.85
C ARG A 69 -15.30 -5.55 -15.42
N LEU A 70 -14.20 -5.14 -14.78
CA LEU A 70 -13.41 -4.01 -15.23
C LEU A 70 -12.58 -4.42 -16.45
N SER A 71 -12.83 -3.76 -17.59
CA SER A 71 -12.05 -3.98 -18.80
C SER A 71 -10.60 -3.52 -18.62
N ASN A 72 -9.67 -4.16 -19.34
CA ASN A 72 -8.24 -3.90 -19.18
C ASN A 72 -7.88 -2.42 -19.41
N TRP A 73 -8.56 -1.74 -20.32
CA TRP A 73 -8.28 -0.33 -20.62
C TRP A 73 -8.77 0.62 -19.53
N LYS A 74 -9.70 0.19 -18.66
CA LYS A 74 -10.17 0.96 -17.49
C LYS A 74 -9.33 0.71 -16.23
N VAL A 75 -8.49 -0.31 -16.20
CA VAL A 75 -7.64 -0.63 -15.05
C VAL A 75 -6.70 0.53 -14.67
N PRO A 76 -6.01 1.20 -15.61
CA PRO A 76 -5.17 2.35 -15.27
C PRO A 76 -5.94 3.46 -14.55
N GLN A 77 -7.18 3.71 -14.94
CA GLN A 77 -8.03 4.72 -14.34
C GLN A 77 -8.40 4.38 -12.90
N MET A 78 -8.69 3.11 -12.61
CA MET A 78 -8.91 2.62 -11.25
C MET A 78 -7.64 2.78 -10.40
N ARG A 79 -6.48 2.39 -10.93
CA ARG A 79 -5.19 2.47 -10.23
C ARG A 79 -4.74 3.89 -9.90
N ARG A 80 -5.22 4.91 -10.62
CA ARG A 80 -4.95 6.32 -10.30
C ARG A 80 -5.51 6.73 -8.94
N GLN A 81 -6.52 6.02 -8.44
CA GLN A 81 -7.10 6.25 -7.12
C GLN A 81 -6.38 5.49 -6.01
N LEU A 82 -5.38 4.69 -6.36
CA LEU A 82 -4.56 3.90 -5.45
C LEU A 82 -3.13 4.46 -5.42
N GLY A 83 -2.54 4.48 -4.24
CA GLY A 83 -1.11 4.72 -4.08
C GLY A 83 -0.44 3.44 -3.59
N THR A 84 0.79 3.19 -4.02
CA THR A 84 1.56 2.01 -3.62
C THR A 84 2.94 2.38 -3.12
N VAL A 85 3.36 1.76 -2.01
CA VAL A 85 4.67 1.93 -1.39
C VAL A 85 5.27 0.56 -1.16
N PHE A 86 6.54 0.39 -1.52
CA PHE A 86 7.25 -0.89 -1.48
C PHE A 86 8.45 -0.86 -0.55
N GLN A 87 8.92 -2.04 -0.15
CA GLN A 87 10.09 -2.20 0.70
C GLN A 87 11.37 -1.65 0.07
N ASP A 88 11.54 -1.80 -1.24
CA ASP A 88 12.72 -1.38 -2.00
C ASP A 88 12.61 0.03 -2.59
N PHE A 89 11.67 0.82 -2.12
CA PHE A 89 11.41 2.22 -2.50
C PHE A 89 11.01 2.44 -3.96
N ARG A 90 11.65 1.77 -4.90
CA ARG A 90 11.40 1.85 -6.36
C ARG A 90 11.46 3.27 -6.92
N LEU A 91 12.46 4.03 -6.48
CA LEU A 91 12.70 5.37 -7.01
C LEU A 91 13.39 5.32 -8.36
N LEU A 92 13.16 6.36 -9.17
CA LEU A 92 13.88 6.57 -10.43
C LEU A 92 15.26 7.13 -10.09
N PRO A 93 16.36 6.36 -10.28
CA PRO A 93 17.67 6.72 -9.75
C PRO A 93 18.29 7.93 -10.43
N ASN A 94 17.87 8.25 -11.64
CA ASN A 94 18.39 9.36 -12.46
C ASN A 94 17.52 10.62 -12.37
N LYS A 95 16.55 10.64 -11.46
CA LYS A 95 15.64 11.77 -11.24
C LYS A 95 15.81 12.31 -9.83
N THR A 96 15.66 13.62 -9.68
CA THR A 96 15.67 14.28 -8.37
C THR A 96 14.49 13.83 -7.50
N VAL A 97 14.49 14.22 -6.24
CA VAL A 97 13.36 14.03 -5.33
C VAL A 97 12.07 14.63 -5.92
N ALA A 98 12.13 15.90 -6.33
CA ALA A 98 10.98 16.56 -6.93
C ALA A 98 10.50 15.87 -8.21
N GLU A 99 11.43 15.48 -9.08
CA GLU A 99 11.11 14.78 -10.32
C GLU A 99 10.48 13.40 -10.09
N ASN A 100 10.95 12.66 -9.09
CA ASN A 100 10.34 11.39 -8.70
C ASN A 100 8.87 11.56 -8.30
N VAL A 101 8.57 12.57 -7.51
CA VAL A 101 7.20 12.87 -7.08
C VAL A 101 6.36 13.38 -8.24
N ALA A 102 6.90 14.32 -9.03
CA ALA A 102 6.23 14.91 -10.18
C ALA A 102 5.84 13.85 -11.23
N PHE A 103 6.65 12.82 -11.40
CA PHE A 103 6.39 11.74 -12.35
C PHE A 103 5.00 11.11 -12.18
N ALA A 104 4.55 10.93 -10.94
CA ALA A 104 3.22 10.37 -10.66
C ALA A 104 2.08 11.27 -11.18
N GLN A 105 2.30 12.56 -11.28
CA GLN A 105 1.32 13.52 -11.83
C GLN A 105 1.48 13.68 -13.34
N GLU A 106 2.68 13.61 -13.85
CA GLU A 106 2.95 13.69 -15.29
C GLU A 106 2.29 12.56 -16.05
N VAL A 107 2.36 11.33 -15.53
CA VAL A 107 1.80 10.14 -16.19
C VAL A 107 0.28 10.17 -16.29
N ILE A 108 -0.40 10.93 -15.45
CA ILE A 108 -1.87 11.11 -15.52
C ILE A 108 -2.29 12.41 -16.20
N GLY A 109 -1.34 13.14 -16.77
CA GLY A 109 -1.61 14.33 -17.58
C GLY A 109 -1.89 15.61 -16.80
N LYS A 110 -1.45 15.72 -15.55
CA LYS A 110 -1.57 16.96 -14.78
C LYS A 110 -0.77 18.09 -15.43
N SER A 111 -1.30 19.31 -15.35
CA SER A 111 -0.62 20.48 -15.88
C SER A 111 0.64 20.82 -15.09
N ARG A 112 1.57 21.54 -15.73
CA ARG A 112 2.78 22.03 -15.05
C ARG A 112 2.47 22.92 -13.84
N GLY A 113 1.40 23.71 -13.93
CA GLY A 113 0.96 24.56 -12.82
C GLY A 113 0.47 23.75 -11.62
N GLU A 114 -0.31 22.69 -11.85
CA GLU A 114 -0.77 21.78 -10.80
C GLU A 114 0.40 21.06 -10.13
N ILE A 115 1.35 20.54 -10.93
CA ILE A 115 2.53 19.84 -10.45
C ILE A 115 3.40 20.77 -9.61
N ARG A 116 3.64 21.98 -10.09
CA ARG A 116 4.46 22.98 -9.41
C ARG A 116 3.89 23.39 -8.04
N LYS A 117 2.57 23.29 -7.88
CA LYS A 117 1.87 23.54 -6.63
C LYS A 117 1.86 22.31 -5.71
N SER A 118 1.57 21.12 -6.25
CA SER A 118 1.35 19.90 -5.48
C SER A 118 2.65 19.31 -4.92
N VAL A 119 3.73 19.30 -5.67
CA VAL A 119 4.99 18.66 -5.29
C VAL A 119 5.60 19.26 -4.02
N PRO A 120 5.76 20.59 -3.89
CA PRO A 120 6.27 21.16 -2.64
C PRO A 120 5.38 20.85 -1.44
N GLN A 121 4.07 20.88 -1.61
CA GLN A 121 3.13 20.59 -0.52
C GLN A 121 3.29 19.17 0.02
N VAL A 122 3.40 18.17 -0.87
CA VAL A 122 3.56 16.78 -0.42
C VAL A 122 4.95 16.53 0.15
N LEU A 123 5.99 17.19 -0.37
CA LEU A 123 7.34 17.09 0.19
C LEU A 123 7.42 17.68 1.60
N ASP A 124 6.74 18.77 1.87
CA ASP A 124 6.62 19.33 3.22
C ASP A 124 5.89 18.35 4.15
N LEU A 125 4.81 17.72 3.68
CA LEU A 125 4.07 16.72 4.45
C LEU A 125 4.94 15.56 4.90
N VAL A 126 5.82 15.06 4.02
CA VAL A 126 6.70 13.93 4.34
C VAL A 126 8.02 14.35 5.01
N GLY A 127 8.22 15.64 5.27
CA GLY A 127 9.42 16.14 5.96
C GLY A 127 10.65 16.28 5.07
N LEU A 128 10.48 16.45 3.77
CA LEU A 128 11.57 16.60 2.80
C LEU A 128 11.64 17.99 2.16
N GLY A 129 11.02 18.99 2.77
CA GLY A 129 11.18 20.38 2.33
C GLY A 129 12.65 20.79 2.33
N GLY A 130 13.10 21.42 1.26
CA GLY A 130 14.50 21.80 1.07
C GLY A 130 15.39 20.73 0.42
N LYS A 131 14.85 19.54 0.14
CA LYS A 131 15.60 18.42 -0.49
C LYS A 131 15.13 18.10 -1.91
N GLU A 132 14.42 19.01 -2.53
CA GLU A 132 13.81 18.85 -3.84
C GLU A 132 14.80 18.46 -4.94
N ASP A 133 16.01 19.03 -4.89
CA ASP A 133 17.05 18.84 -5.90
C ASP A 133 18.03 17.70 -5.60
N ARG A 134 17.83 16.99 -4.51
CA ARG A 134 18.65 15.84 -4.15
C ARG A 134 18.34 14.65 -5.07
N MET A 135 19.37 13.84 -5.31
CA MET A 135 19.23 12.56 -6.03
C MET A 135 18.99 11.43 -5.02
N PRO A 136 18.31 10.34 -5.42
CA PRO A 136 18.08 9.20 -4.51
C PRO A 136 19.34 8.67 -3.83
N GLY A 137 20.46 8.60 -4.54
CA GLY A 137 21.72 8.11 -4.00
C GLY A 137 22.33 8.98 -2.90
N GLU A 138 21.86 10.22 -2.76
CA GLU A 138 22.29 11.16 -1.72
C GLU A 138 21.44 11.09 -0.45
N LEU A 139 20.40 10.23 -0.44
CA LEU A 139 19.42 10.14 0.63
C LEU A 139 19.65 8.89 1.50
N SER A 140 19.30 8.99 2.79
CA SER A 140 19.16 7.81 3.65
C SER A 140 18.01 6.91 3.19
N GLY A 141 17.97 5.67 3.68
CA GLY A 141 16.87 4.76 3.37
C GLY A 141 15.50 5.32 3.79
N GLY A 142 15.44 5.93 4.97
CA GLY A 142 14.20 6.57 5.45
C GLY A 142 13.77 7.74 4.60
N GLU A 143 14.71 8.55 4.15
CA GLU A 143 14.43 9.65 3.23
C GLU A 143 13.96 9.14 1.87
N GLN A 144 14.58 8.10 1.33
CA GLN A 144 14.13 7.46 0.09
C GLN A 144 12.69 6.92 0.22
N GLN A 145 12.36 6.29 1.35
CA GLN A 145 11.00 5.82 1.58
C GLN A 145 10.00 6.99 1.70
N ARG A 146 10.42 8.09 2.29
CA ARG A 146 9.59 9.30 2.34
C ARG A 146 9.32 9.88 0.95
N VAL A 147 10.28 9.82 0.04
CA VAL A 147 10.05 10.19 -1.38
C VAL A 147 9.05 9.25 -2.02
N ALA A 148 9.17 7.96 -1.80
CA ALA A 148 8.24 6.96 -2.32
C ALA A 148 6.81 7.19 -1.80
N ILE A 149 6.66 7.52 -0.52
CA ILE A 149 5.37 7.86 0.08
C ILE A 149 4.81 9.16 -0.52
N ALA A 150 5.65 10.18 -0.68
CA ALA A 150 5.24 11.44 -1.33
C ALA A 150 4.73 11.20 -2.75
N ARG A 151 5.43 10.39 -3.53
CA ARG A 151 5.03 10.02 -4.88
C ARG A 151 3.69 9.27 -4.89
N ALA A 152 3.50 8.34 -3.96
CA ALA A 152 2.25 7.60 -3.84
C ALA A 152 1.07 8.48 -3.40
N PHE A 153 1.33 9.54 -2.64
CA PHE A 153 0.30 10.38 -2.03
C PHE A 153 0.04 11.71 -2.76
N VAL A 154 0.90 12.11 -3.70
CA VAL A 154 0.77 13.42 -4.38
C VAL A 154 -0.57 13.58 -5.12
N ASN A 155 -1.13 12.50 -5.63
CA ASN A 155 -2.44 12.50 -6.30
C ASN A 155 -3.63 12.33 -5.34
N ARG A 156 -3.39 12.36 -4.05
CA ARG A 156 -4.43 12.19 -3.00
C ARG A 156 -5.27 10.92 -3.23
N PRO A 157 -4.66 9.74 -3.23
CA PRO A 157 -5.37 8.49 -3.46
C PRO A 157 -6.38 8.22 -2.35
N LYS A 158 -7.43 7.47 -2.68
CA LYS A 158 -8.42 7.01 -1.71
C LYS A 158 -7.93 5.83 -0.88
N LEU A 159 -7.03 5.05 -1.44
CA LEU A 159 -6.44 3.87 -0.82
C LEU A 159 -4.93 3.89 -1.01
N LEU A 160 -4.18 3.78 0.07
CA LEU A 160 -2.74 3.61 0.07
C LEU A 160 -2.40 2.19 0.48
N ILE A 161 -1.70 1.49 -0.40
CA ILE A 161 -1.23 0.13 -0.17
C ILE A 161 0.26 0.19 0.11
N ALA A 162 0.69 -0.33 1.25
CA ALA A 162 2.09 -0.40 1.64
C ALA A 162 2.48 -1.87 1.83
N ASP A 163 3.48 -2.32 1.09
CA ASP A 163 4.00 -3.68 1.15
C ASP A 163 5.37 -3.68 1.83
N GLU A 164 5.41 -4.10 3.09
CA GLU A 164 6.61 -4.11 3.94
C GLU A 164 7.38 -2.77 3.90
N PRO A 165 6.72 -1.62 4.13
CA PRO A 165 7.33 -0.31 3.86
C PRO A 165 8.53 0.01 4.76
N THR A 166 8.69 -0.70 5.87
CA THR A 166 9.78 -0.51 6.84
C THR A 166 10.81 -1.64 6.82
N GLY A 167 10.67 -2.60 5.88
CA GLY A 167 11.45 -3.83 5.87
C GLY A 167 12.97 -3.63 5.71
N ASN A 168 13.40 -2.54 5.07
CA ASN A 168 14.82 -2.20 4.86
C ASN A 168 15.31 -1.07 5.76
N LEU A 169 14.57 -0.74 6.82
CA LEU A 169 14.85 0.39 7.69
C LEU A 169 15.17 -0.08 9.12
N ASP A 170 16.00 0.69 9.82
CA ASP A 170 16.23 0.48 11.25
C ASP A 170 14.97 0.78 12.09
N PRO A 171 14.87 0.27 13.31
CA PRO A 171 13.66 0.44 14.13
C PRO A 171 13.26 1.88 14.38
N GLN A 172 14.23 2.77 14.63
CA GLN A 172 13.95 4.18 14.89
C GLN A 172 13.40 4.90 13.65
N THR A 173 13.99 4.67 12.49
CA THR A 173 13.53 5.22 11.22
C THR A 173 12.14 4.67 10.87
N SER A 174 11.90 3.39 11.14
CA SER A 174 10.61 2.74 10.93
C SER A 174 9.47 3.42 11.71
N VAL A 175 9.72 3.83 12.96
CA VAL A 175 8.73 4.57 13.75
C VAL A 175 8.31 5.86 13.04
N GLY A 176 9.28 6.61 12.49
CA GLY A 176 8.99 7.84 11.74
C GLY A 176 8.13 7.59 10.49
N ILE A 177 8.41 6.52 9.77
CA ILE A 177 7.60 6.12 8.61
C ILE A 177 6.18 5.74 9.03
N MET A 178 6.02 4.99 10.11
CA MET A 178 4.70 4.60 10.62
C MET A 178 3.89 5.81 11.09
N LYS A 179 4.52 6.78 11.75
CA LYS A 179 3.86 8.04 12.12
C LYS A 179 3.37 8.81 10.88
N LEU A 180 4.16 8.80 9.81
CA LEU A 180 3.78 9.44 8.55
C LEU A 180 2.57 8.74 7.90
N LEU A 181 2.56 7.41 7.85
CA LEU A 181 1.42 6.65 7.33
C LEU A 181 0.16 6.86 8.17
N ASP A 182 0.30 6.92 9.48
CA ASP A 182 -0.83 7.22 10.38
C ASP A 182 -1.38 8.64 10.14
N ARG A 183 -0.51 9.62 9.94
CA ARG A 183 -0.90 10.99 9.57
C ARG A 183 -1.68 11.01 8.25
N ILE A 184 -1.21 10.29 7.23
CA ILE A 184 -1.91 10.16 5.95
C ILE A 184 -3.30 9.54 6.15
N ASN A 185 -3.39 8.48 6.96
CA ASN A 185 -4.67 7.85 7.29
C ASN A 185 -5.64 8.84 7.95
N ARG A 186 -5.16 9.68 8.86
CA ARG A 186 -5.99 10.68 9.53
C ARG A 186 -6.55 11.75 8.60
N THR A 187 -5.99 11.93 7.42
CA THR A 187 -6.56 12.83 6.40
C THR A 187 -7.77 12.23 5.69
N GLY A 188 -8.11 10.98 5.98
CA GLY A 188 -9.24 10.27 5.38
C GLY A 188 -8.84 9.16 4.40
N THR A 189 -7.54 9.01 4.12
CA THR A 189 -7.03 7.94 3.25
C THR A 189 -7.08 6.59 3.97
N THR A 190 -7.67 5.59 3.32
CA THR A 190 -7.63 4.21 3.79
C THR A 190 -6.22 3.66 3.57
N VAL A 191 -5.65 3.00 4.57
CA VAL A 191 -4.31 2.40 4.50
C VAL A 191 -4.40 0.90 4.70
N LEU A 192 -3.86 0.14 3.77
CA LEU A 192 -3.67 -1.31 3.86
C LEU A 192 -2.17 -1.60 3.83
N MET A 193 -1.64 -2.11 4.93
CA MET A 193 -0.21 -2.39 5.08
C MET A 193 0.03 -3.88 5.29
N ALA A 194 0.71 -4.51 4.35
CA ALA A 194 1.22 -5.87 4.54
C ALA A 194 2.54 -5.80 5.29
N THR A 195 2.66 -6.57 6.36
CA THR A 195 3.88 -6.62 7.17
C THR A 195 4.00 -7.93 7.93
N HIS A 196 5.25 -8.29 8.25
CA HIS A 196 5.58 -9.34 9.22
C HIS A 196 6.24 -8.76 10.48
N ASP A 197 6.32 -7.44 10.61
CA ASP A 197 6.92 -6.77 11.78
C ASP A 197 5.93 -6.74 12.95
N GLN A 198 6.15 -7.65 13.90
CA GLN A 198 5.30 -7.80 15.08
C GLN A 198 5.29 -6.55 15.96
N ASN A 199 6.45 -5.91 16.12
CA ASN A 199 6.56 -4.75 17.01
C ASN A 199 5.72 -3.57 16.53
N ILE A 200 5.72 -3.31 15.22
CA ILE A 200 4.93 -2.24 14.63
C ILE A 200 3.44 -2.51 14.82
N VAL A 201 2.99 -3.73 14.53
CA VAL A 201 1.58 -4.12 14.67
C VAL A 201 1.13 -3.99 16.12
N ASP A 202 1.94 -4.48 17.07
CA ASP A 202 1.61 -4.47 18.49
C ASP A 202 1.56 -3.05 19.07
N GLN A 203 2.44 -2.17 18.63
CA GLN A 203 2.48 -0.79 19.08
C GLN A 203 1.33 0.06 18.56
N MET A 204 0.94 -0.11 17.30
CA MET A 204 -0.07 0.74 16.68
C MET A 204 -1.51 0.33 17.01
N ARG A 205 -1.75 -0.93 17.30
CA ARG A 205 -3.06 -1.48 17.66
C ARG A 205 -4.19 -1.07 16.70
N LYS A 206 -3.94 -1.18 15.42
CA LYS A 206 -4.94 -1.01 14.38
C LYS A 206 -5.64 -2.34 14.08
N ARG A 207 -6.58 -2.35 13.15
CA ARG A 207 -7.21 -3.58 12.69
C ARG A 207 -6.15 -4.53 12.11
N VAL A 208 -6.23 -5.80 12.49
CA VAL A 208 -5.32 -6.85 11.99
C VAL A 208 -6.13 -7.93 11.28
N ILE A 209 -5.78 -8.16 10.04
CA ILE A 209 -6.26 -9.28 9.22
C ILE A 209 -5.09 -10.25 9.07
N GLU A 210 -5.27 -11.49 9.48
CA GLU A 210 -4.22 -12.51 9.42
C GLU A 210 -4.58 -13.59 8.42
N LEU A 211 -3.63 -13.88 7.53
CA LEU A 211 -3.71 -15.00 6.60
C LEU A 211 -2.75 -16.11 7.03
N GLU A 212 -3.22 -17.33 6.90
CA GLU A 212 -2.41 -18.53 7.10
C GLU A 212 -2.75 -19.54 6.02
N LYS A 213 -1.76 -19.96 5.26
CA LYS A 213 -1.92 -20.92 4.15
C LYS A 213 -3.08 -20.55 3.21
N GLY A 214 -3.19 -19.26 2.91
CA GLY A 214 -4.21 -18.71 2.02
C GLY A 214 -5.58 -18.49 2.64
N ARG A 215 -5.77 -18.79 3.93
CA ARG A 215 -7.05 -18.61 4.63
C ARG A 215 -7.02 -17.44 5.58
N LEU A 216 -8.15 -16.77 5.70
CA LEU A 216 -8.38 -15.76 6.73
C LEU A 216 -8.58 -16.47 8.07
N VAL A 217 -7.63 -16.28 9.00
CA VAL A 217 -7.69 -16.94 10.31
C VAL A 217 -8.00 -15.97 11.44
N ARG A 218 -7.87 -14.67 11.20
CA ARG A 218 -8.15 -13.63 12.20
C ARG A 218 -8.51 -12.31 11.54
N ASP A 219 -9.48 -11.63 12.13
CA ASP A 219 -9.84 -10.24 11.78
C ASP A 219 -10.23 -9.54 13.08
N GLN A 220 -9.34 -8.70 13.61
CA GLN A 220 -9.50 -7.99 14.88
C GLN A 220 -9.43 -6.49 14.67
N ALA A 221 -10.42 -5.77 15.18
CA ALA A 221 -10.50 -4.31 15.05
C ALA A 221 -9.33 -3.57 15.73
N ARG A 222 -8.76 -4.14 16.80
CA ARG A 222 -7.54 -3.69 17.47
C ARG A 222 -6.71 -4.91 17.81
N GLY A 223 -5.85 -5.30 16.89
CA GLY A 223 -5.09 -6.52 17.00
C GLY A 223 -3.67 -6.34 17.45
N VAL A 224 -3.07 -7.44 17.82
CA VAL A 224 -1.63 -7.61 17.99
C VAL A 224 -1.16 -8.69 17.01
N TYR A 225 0.11 -8.80 16.78
CA TYR A 225 0.65 -9.83 15.91
C TYR A 225 0.59 -11.19 16.64
N GLY A 226 -0.09 -12.17 16.05
CA GLY A 226 -0.25 -13.49 16.62
C GLY A 226 -1.27 -13.54 17.79
N TYR A 227 -1.52 -14.74 18.29
CA TYR A 227 -2.35 -14.95 19.47
C TYR A 227 -1.47 -14.75 20.72
N GLN A 228 -1.87 -13.85 21.58
CA GLN A 228 -1.39 -13.89 22.97
C GLN A 228 -2.26 -14.92 23.68
N HIS A 229 -1.64 -16.03 24.08
CA HIS A 229 -2.23 -16.98 25.00
C HIS A 229 -2.20 -16.43 26.41
#